data_1c695c0664132ff3ac9b50793cec1ad5
#
_entry.id   1c695c0664132ff3ac9b50793cec1ad5
#
_cell.length_a   1.000
_cell.length_b   1.000
_cell.length_c   1.000
_cell.angle_alpha   90.00
_cell.angle_beta   90.00
_cell.angle_gamma   90.00
#
_symmetry.space_group_name_H-M   'P 1'
#
loop_
_entity.id
_entity.type
_entity.pdbx_description
1 polymer ?
#
loop_
_entity_poly.entity_id
_entity_poly.type
_entity_poly.pdbx_seq_one_letter_code
_entity_poly.pdbx_strand_id
1 'polypeptide(L)'
;YQAASGGGARHMRELLTQMGHLYGHVADELATPSSAILDIERKVTTLTRSGELPVDNFGVPLAGSLIPWIDKQLDNGQSREEWKGQAETNKILNTSSVIPVDGLCVRVGALRCHSQAFTIKLKKDVSIPTVEELLAAHNPWAKVVQNDREITMRELTPAAVTGTLTTPVGRLRK
;
A
#
# COMPACT_ATOMS: atom_id res chain seq x y z
N TYR A 1 -2.69 2.29 -1.50
CA TYR A 1 -1.41 1.57 -1.53
C TYR A 1 -1.69 0.07 -1.60
N GLN A 2 -1.46 -0.53 -2.76
CA GLN A 2 -1.80 -1.93 -2.98
C GLN A 2 -0.56 -2.83 -2.87
N ALA A 3 -0.64 -3.82 -2.00
CA ALA A 3 0.38 -4.84 -1.82
C ALA A 3 0.49 -5.76 -3.05
N ALA A 4 1.62 -6.42 -3.22
CA ALA A 4 1.89 -7.35 -4.32
C ALA A 4 0.83 -8.46 -4.44
N SER A 5 0.24 -8.89 -3.32
CA SER A 5 -0.82 -9.91 -3.29
C SER A 5 -2.06 -9.57 -4.11
N GLY A 6 -2.34 -8.28 -4.37
CA GLY A 6 -3.43 -7.87 -5.27
C GLY A 6 -3.26 -8.38 -6.70
N GLY A 7 -2.03 -8.61 -7.16
CA GLY A 7 -1.73 -9.26 -8.43
C GLY A 7 -1.62 -10.79 -8.34
N GLY A 8 -1.78 -11.38 -7.14
CA GLY A 8 -1.73 -12.82 -6.91
C GLY A 8 -0.34 -13.38 -6.64
N ALA A 9 -0.26 -14.70 -6.55
CA ALA A 9 0.95 -15.42 -6.12
C ALA A 9 2.19 -15.16 -7.01
N ARG A 10 2.00 -14.97 -8.31
CA ARG A 10 3.11 -14.70 -9.24
C ARG A 10 3.75 -13.35 -8.95
N HIS A 11 2.96 -12.31 -8.69
CA HIS A 11 3.44 -10.99 -8.31
C HIS A 11 4.17 -11.00 -6.96
N MET A 12 3.65 -11.74 -5.98
CA MET A 12 4.32 -11.91 -4.70
C MET A 12 5.68 -12.59 -4.85
N ARG A 13 5.77 -13.63 -5.66
CA ARG A 13 7.03 -14.33 -5.96
C ARG A 13 8.03 -13.41 -6.67
N GLU A 14 7.58 -12.65 -7.67
CA GLU A 14 8.44 -11.73 -8.41
C GLU A 14 9.01 -10.65 -7.50
N LEU A 15 8.18 -10.03 -6.63
CA LEU A 15 8.67 -9.07 -5.64
C LEU A 15 9.75 -9.68 -4.74
N LEU A 16 9.53 -10.88 -4.20
CA LEU A 16 10.52 -11.55 -3.35
C LEU A 16 11.80 -11.86 -4.11
N THR A 17 11.69 -12.27 -5.37
CA THR A 17 12.86 -12.51 -6.24
C THR A 17 13.65 -11.23 -6.50
N GLN A 18 12.97 -10.12 -6.80
CA GLN A 18 13.60 -8.80 -6.94
C GLN A 18 14.34 -8.38 -5.66
N MET A 19 13.70 -8.55 -4.49
CA MET A 19 14.35 -8.25 -3.19
C MET A 19 15.60 -9.09 -2.97
N GLY A 20 15.55 -10.39 -3.32
CA GLY A 20 16.69 -11.29 -3.23
C GLY A 20 17.83 -10.86 -4.16
N HIS A 21 17.54 -10.47 -5.40
CA HIS A 21 18.54 -9.95 -6.35
C HIS A 21 19.18 -8.66 -5.84
N LEU A 22 18.40 -7.72 -5.35
CA LEU A 22 18.92 -6.46 -4.78
C LEU A 22 19.85 -6.75 -3.59
N TYR A 23 19.41 -7.58 -2.65
CA TYR A 23 20.24 -7.97 -1.51
C TYR A 23 21.54 -8.67 -1.95
N GLY A 24 21.44 -9.67 -2.82
CA GLY A 24 22.61 -10.43 -3.30
C GLY A 24 23.63 -9.55 -4.03
N HIS A 25 23.17 -8.49 -4.70
CA HIS A 25 24.05 -7.58 -5.45
C HIS A 25 24.90 -6.66 -4.55
N VAL A 26 24.50 -6.48 -3.28
CA VAL A 26 25.17 -5.59 -2.32
C VAL A 26 25.51 -6.27 -0.98
N ALA A 27 25.43 -7.59 -0.94
CA ALA A 27 25.60 -8.36 0.29
C ALA A 27 26.98 -8.16 0.93
N ASP A 28 28.03 -8.12 0.12
CA ASP A 28 29.42 -7.94 0.59
C ASP A 28 29.63 -6.55 1.18
N GLU A 29 29.08 -5.52 0.53
CA GLU A 29 29.14 -4.16 1.05
C GLU A 29 28.35 -4.01 2.35
N LEU A 30 27.18 -4.64 2.44
CA LEU A 30 26.36 -4.63 3.67
C LEU A 30 27.06 -5.38 4.83
N ALA A 31 27.84 -6.42 4.53
CA ALA A 31 28.65 -7.15 5.51
C ALA A 31 29.89 -6.36 5.96
N THR A 32 30.29 -5.31 5.24
CA THR A 32 31.48 -4.51 5.51
C THR A 32 31.09 -3.16 6.10
N PRO A 33 31.21 -2.94 7.45
CA PRO A 33 30.75 -1.71 8.11
C PRO A 33 31.34 -0.41 7.59
N SER A 34 32.51 -0.46 6.93
CA SER A 34 33.17 0.72 6.34
C SER A 34 32.68 1.05 4.94
N SER A 35 31.81 0.25 4.34
CA SER A 35 31.28 0.51 3.01
C SER A 35 30.43 1.78 3.00
N ALA A 36 30.67 2.66 2.03
CA ALA A 36 29.93 3.90 1.91
C ALA A 36 28.49 3.63 1.41
N ILE A 37 27.50 4.16 2.11
CA ILE A 37 26.07 3.95 1.74
C ILE A 37 25.75 4.45 0.32
N LEU A 38 26.40 5.50 -0.15
CA LEU A 38 26.21 6.01 -1.51
C LEU A 38 26.75 5.05 -2.60
N ASP A 39 27.75 4.23 -2.28
CA ASP A 39 28.23 3.19 -3.21
C ASP A 39 27.23 2.03 -3.28
N ILE A 40 26.67 1.63 -2.15
CA ILE A 40 25.60 0.65 -2.07
C ILE A 40 24.37 1.14 -2.87
N GLU A 41 23.93 2.37 -2.63
CA GLU A 41 22.81 2.99 -3.33
C GLU A 41 23.04 3.01 -4.86
N ARG A 42 24.23 3.40 -5.30
CA ARG A 42 24.59 3.43 -6.73
C ARG A 42 24.50 2.03 -7.36
N LYS A 43 24.97 1.00 -6.67
CA LYS A 43 24.85 -0.40 -7.14
C LYS A 43 23.39 -0.82 -7.25
N VAL A 44 22.59 -0.58 -6.23
CA VAL A 44 21.15 -0.87 -6.24
C VAL A 44 20.44 -0.14 -7.40
N THR A 45 20.70 1.14 -7.56
CA THR A 45 20.13 1.96 -8.63
C THR A 45 20.54 1.46 -10.01
N THR A 46 21.82 1.09 -10.18
CA THR A 46 22.32 0.53 -11.44
C THR A 46 21.60 -0.77 -11.79
N LEU A 47 21.50 -1.72 -10.85
CA LEU A 47 20.78 -2.96 -11.06
C LEU A 47 19.29 -2.75 -11.35
N THR A 48 18.64 -1.84 -10.62
CA THR A 48 17.21 -1.53 -10.82
C THR A 48 16.95 -1.00 -12.24
N ARG A 49 17.91 -0.29 -12.84
CA ARG A 49 17.80 0.29 -14.18
C ARG A 49 18.36 -0.59 -15.30
N SER A 50 19.08 -1.67 -14.99
CA SER A 50 19.77 -2.50 -15.97
C SER A 50 18.84 -3.34 -16.86
N GLY A 51 17.61 -3.60 -16.41
CA GLY A 51 16.69 -4.54 -17.04
C GLY A 51 16.93 -6.01 -16.65
N GLU A 52 17.83 -6.28 -15.71
CA GLU A 52 18.14 -7.64 -15.26
C GLU A 52 17.18 -8.18 -14.18
N LEU A 53 16.44 -7.31 -13.51
CA LEU A 53 15.45 -7.73 -12.55
C LEU A 53 14.23 -8.34 -13.25
N PRO A 54 13.64 -9.42 -12.70
CA PRO A 54 12.43 -10.01 -13.28
C PRO A 54 11.25 -9.05 -13.13
N VAL A 55 10.54 -8.78 -14.23
CA VAL A 55 9.43 -7.82 -14.31
C VAL A 55 8.23 -8.36 -15.09
N ASP A 56 8.15 -9.67 -15.30
CA ASP A 56 7.14 -10.33 -16.14
C ASP A 56 5.71 -10.04 -15.70
N ASN A 57 5.49 -9.80 -14.41
CA ASN A 57 4.17 -9.55 -13.84
C ASN A 57 3.90 -8.07 -13.56
N PHE A 58 4.90 -7.32 -13.12
CA PHE A 58 4.73 -5.88 -12.82
C PHE A 58 5.06 -4.97 -14.00
N GLY A 59 5.82 -5.44 -14.98
CA GLY A 59 6.30 -4.66 -16.11
C GLY A 59 7.50 -3.76 -15.80
N VAL A 60 7.73 -3.44 -14.54
CA VAL A 60 8.85 -2.64 -14.02
C VAL A 60 9.27 -3.15 -12.63
N PRO A 61 10.48 -2.83 -12.15
CA PRO A 61 10.90 -3.20 -10.80
C PRO A 61 10.03 -2.54 -9.71
N LEU A 62 9.56 -3.36 -8.75
CA LEU A 62 8.81 -2.91 -7.58
C LEU A 62 9.67 -2.89 -6.31
N ALA A 63 10.60 -3.81 -6.15
CA ALA A 63 11.47 -3.83 -4.97
C ALA A 63 12.30 -2.55 -4.88
N GLY A 64 12.25 -1.88 -3.73
CA GLY A 64 12.89 -0.58 -3.52
C GLY A 64 12.22 0.60 -4.24
N SER A 65 11.03 0.41 -4.81
CA SER A 65 10.31 1.42 -5.58
C SER A 65 8.80 1.37 -5.32
N LEU A 66 8.03 2.12 -6.11
CA LEU A 66 6.58 2.02 -6.22
C LEU A 66 6.17 2.14 -7.68
N ILE A 67 4.97 1.65 -8.01
CA ILE A 67 4.41 1.76 -9.36
C ILE A 67 3.10 2.57 -9.26
N PRO A 68 3.04 3.79 -9.84
CA PRO A 68 1.88 4.68 -9.69
C PRO A 68 0.76 4.38 -10.70
N TRP A 69 0.61 3.13 -11.08
CA TRP A 69 -0.41 2.67 -12.01
C TRP A 69 -0.78 1.20 -11.76
N ILE A 70 -2.07 0.89 -11.75
CA ILE A 70 -2.56 -0.48 -11.61
C ILE A 70 -3.72 -0.69 -12.59
N ASP A 71 -3.66 -1.78 -13.40
CA ASP A 71 -4.67 -2.15 -14.39
C ASP A 71 -4.71 -1.21 -15.61
N LYS A 72 -5.73 -1.32 -16.42
CA LYS A 72 -5.87 -0.66 -17.73
C LYS A 72 -6.13 0.84 -17.59
N GLN A 73 -5.65 1.59 -18.55
CA GLN A 73 -6.00 3.00 -18.70
C GLN A 73 -7.44 3.15 -19.22
N LEU A 74 -8.17 4.12 -18.67
CA LEU A 74 -9.47 4.55 -19.12
C LEU A 74 -9.39 5.90 -19.86
N ASP A 75 -10.41 6.23 -20.65
CA ASP A 75 -10.43 7.43 -21.50
C ASP A 75 -10.39 8.76 -20.71
N ASN A 76 -10.80 8.72 -19.45
CA ASN A 76 -10.80 9.86 -18.54
C ASN A 76 -9.44 10.09 -17.83
N GLY A 77 -8.42 9.29 -18.16
CA GLY A 77 -7.09 9.38 -17.55
C GLY A 77 -6.91 8.59 -16.25
N GLN A 78 -7.97 7.97 -15.71
CA GLN A 78 -7.85 7.06 -14.56
C GLN A 78 -7.36 5.68 -15.00
N SER A 79 -6.77 4.95 -14.07
CA SER A 79 -6.69 3.49 -14.18
C SER A 79 -8.06 2.86 -13.86
N ARG A 80 -8.28 1.65 -14.37
CA ARG A 80 -9.50 0.90 -14.04
C ARG A 80 -9.62 0.65 -12.53
N GLU A 81 -8.50 0.46 -11.83
CA GLU A 81 -8.48 0.23 -10.40
C GLU A 81 -8.94 1.46 -9.61
N GLU A 82 -8.61 2.66 -10.08
CA GLU A 82 -9.08 3.94 -9.51
C GLU A 82 -10.58 4.12 -9.72
N TRP A 83 -11.05 3.87 -10.94
CA TRP A 83 -12.48 3.90 -11.24
C TRP A 83 -13.29 2.92 -10.37
N LYS A 84 -12.78 1.72 -10.11
CA LYS A 84 -13.39 0.73 -9.21
C LYS A 84 -13.63 1.29 -7.81
N GLY A 85 -12.75 2.14 -7.32
CA GLY A 85 -12.90 2.77 -6.01
C GLY A 85 -14.27 3.43 -5.84
N GLN A 86 -14.70 4.25 -6.80
CA GLN A 86 -16.03 4.88 -6.76
C GLN A 86 -17.16 3.88 -7.07
N ALA A 87 -17.00 3.09 -8.11
CA ALA A 87 -18.05 2.19 -8.58
C ALA A 87 -18.41 1.13 -7.52
N GLU A 88 -17.42 0.48 -6.94
CA GLU A 88 -17.61 -0.57 -5.94
C GLU A 88 -18.07 -0.02 -4.59
N THR A 89 -17.53 1.12 -4.14
CA THR A 89 -17.98 1.77 -2.90
C THR A 89 -19.48 2.08 -2.95
N ASN A 90 -19.94 2.72 -4.01
CA ASN A 90 -21.35 3.05 -4.16
C ASN A 90 -22.25 1.82 -4.29
N LYS A 91 -21.77 0.78 -4.98
CA LYS A 91 -22.46 -0.50 -5.09
C LYS A 91 -22.60 -1.21 -3.74
N ILE A 92 -21.51 -1.30 -2.97
CA ILE A 92 -21.49 -1.97 -1.65
C ILE A 92 -22.38 -1.23 -0.65
N LEU A 93 -22.31 0.10 -0.65
CA LEU A 93 -23.12 0.93 0.24
C LEU A 93 -24.59 1.05 -0.22
N ASN A 94 -24.94 0.55 -1.41
CA ASN A 94 -26.26 0.66 -2.01
C ASN A 94 -26.79 2.11 -1.98
N THR A 95 -25.96 3.05 -2.41
CA THR A 95 -26.28 4.49 -2.34
C THR A 95 -27.36 4.88 -3.33
N SER A 96 -28.30 5.72 -2.91
CA SER A 96 -29.34 6.30 -3.79
C SER A 96 -28.83 7.42 -4.69
N SER A 97 -27.68 8.00 -4.34
CA SER A 97 -26.95 9.00 -5.12
C SER A 97 -25.46 8.72 -5.03
N VAL A 98 -24.71 9.03 -6.07
CA VAL A 98 -23.27 8.76 -6.12
C VAL A 98 -22.54 9.55 -5.03
N ILE A 99 -21.81 8.83 -4.18
CA ILE A 99 -20.80 9.42 -3.31
C ILE A 99 -19.52 9.52 -4.15
N PRO A 100 -18.99 10.74 -4.38
CA PRO A 100 -17.75 10.90 -5.13
C PRO A 100 -16.56 10.27 -4.38
N VAL A 101 -15.83 9.40 -5.06
CA VAL A 101 -14.59 8.78 -4.56
C VAL A 101 -13.56 8.85 -5.67
N ASP A 102 -12.42 9.43 -5.39
CA ASP A 102 -11.29 9.48 -6.31
C ASP A 102 -9.99 9.25 -5.55
N GLY A 103 -8.93 8.89 -6.26
CA GLY A 103 -7.62 8.62 -5.68
C GLY A 103 -6.65 8.05 -6.68
N LEU A 104 -5.43 7.80 -6.22
CA LEU A 104 -4.39 7.12 -6.99
C LEU A 104 -4.18 5.72 -6.44
N CYS A 105 -4.17 4.74 -7.33
CA CYS A 105 -3.82 3.37 -7.01
C CYS A 105 -2.32 3.13 -7.25
N VAL A 106 -1.59 2.90 -6.18
CA VAL A 106 -0.14 2.74 -6.20
C VAL A 106 0.24 1.35 -5.72
N ARG A 107 0.99 0.60 -6.54
CA ARG A 107 1.60 -0.66 -6.10
C ARG A 107 2.81 -0.36 -5.23
N VAL A 108 2.90 -0.99 -4.06
CA VAL A 108 4.00 -0.83 -3.11
C VAL A 108 4.65 -2.17 -2.77
N GLY A 109 5.89 -2.13 -2.29
CA GLY A 109 6.68 -3.31 -1.94
C GLY A 109 6.20 -4.07 -0.69
N ALA A 110 4.99 -3.83 -0.19
CA ALA A 110 4.35 -4.69 0.80
C ALA A 110 3.90 -6.01 0.14
N LEU A 111 4.14 -7.14 0.82
CA LEU A 111 3.78 -8.43 0.27
C LEU A 111 2.27 -8.68 0.30
N ARG A 112 1.63 -8.34 1.43
CA ARG A 112 0.18 -8.48 1.66
C ARG A 112 -0.37 -7.27 2.42
N CYS A 113 -1.69 -7.18 2.45
CA CYS A 113 -2.48 -6.12 3.11
C CYS A 113 -2.36 -4.77 2.40
N HIS A 114 -3.43 -4.37 1.75
CA HIS A 114 -3.56 -3.04 1.15
C HIS A 114 -3.73 -2.00 2.26
N SER A 115 -3.24 -0.81 2.02
CA SER A 115 -3.42 0.33 2.92
C SER A 115 -4.07 1.48 2.16
N GLN A 116 -4.85 2.30 2.85
CA GLN A 116 -5.51 3.46 2.26
C GLN A 116 -5.31 4.67 3.16
N ALA A 117 -5.08 5.82 2.56
CA ALA A 117 -5.13 7.10 3.23
C ALA A 117 -6.34 7.87 2.67
N PHE A 118 -7.23 8.30 3.57
CA PHE A 118 -8.46 8.98 3.19
C PHE A 118 -8.44 10.45 3.60
N THR A 119 -8.93 11.30 2.70
CA THR A 119 -9.46 12.62 3.06
C THR A 119 -10.96 12.59 2.83
N ILE A 120 -11.75 12.79 3.88
CA ILE A 120 -13.20 12.63 3.84
C ILE A 120 -13.86 13.93 4.17
N LYS A 121 -14.77 14.41 3.30
CA LYS A 121 -15.65 15.53 3.57
C LYS A 121 -16.98 15.01 4.13
N LEU A 122 -17.21 15.23 5.41
CA LEU A 122 -18.48 14.87 6.06
C LEU A 122 -19.56 15.92 5.80
N LYS A 123 -20.83 15.48 5.77
CA LYS A 123 -22.00 16.37 5.64
C LYS A 123 -22.27 17.17 6.90
N LYS A 124 -21.79 16.70 8.06
CA LYS A 124 -21.94 17.34 9.36
C LYS A 124 -20.58 17.41 10.04
N ASP A 125 -20.40 18.37 10.92
CA ASP A 125 -19.24 18.40 11.80
C ASP A 125 -19.42 17.32 12.88
N VAL A 126 -18.49 16.36 12.91
CA VAL A 126 -18.47 15.23 13.85
C VAL A 126 -17.12 15.24 14.57
N SER A 127 -17.14 15.06 15.89
CA SER A 127 -15.91 15.01 16.68
C SER A 127 -15.10 13.75 16.37
N ILE A 128 -13.78 13.81 16.51
CA ILE A 128 -12.91 12.63 16.32
C ILE A 128 -13.31 11.50 17.29
N PRO A 129 -13.52 11.72 18.60
CA PRO A 129 -13.99 10.66 19.50
C PRO A 129 -15.28 9.98 19.02
N THR A 130 -16.25 10.74 18.52
CA THR A 130 -17.48 10.15 17.97
C THR A 130 -17.21 9.28 16.74
N VAL A 131 -16.28 9.70 15.87
CA VAL A 131 -15.89 8.89 14.71
C VAL A 131 -15.21 7.59 15.17
N GLU A 132 -14.33 7.66 16.16
CA GLU A 132 -13.65 6.48 16.75
C GLU A 132 -14.65 5.50 17.36
N GLU A 133 -15.61 6.00 18.13
CA GLU A 133 -16.69 5.19 18.72
C GLU A 133 -17.53 4.48 17.64
N LEU A 134 -17.93 5.20 16.59
CA LEU A 134 -18.70 4.63 15.49
C LEU A 134 -17.91 3.54 14.74
N LEU A 135 -16.63 3.75 14.49
CA LEU A 135 -15.75 2.79 13.83
C LEU A 135 -15.56 1.53 14.70
N ALA A 136 -15.29 1.72 15.99
CA ALA A 136 -15.10 0.62 16.93
C ALA A 136 -16.37 -0.24 17.10
N ALA A 137 -17.54 0.38 17.04
CA ALA A 137 -18.83 -0.30 17.16
C ALA A 137 -19.32 -0.93 15.84
N HIS A 138 -18.69 -0.64 14.70
CA HIS A 138 -19.22 -1.03 13.40
C HIS A 138 -19.24 -2.53 13.17
N ASN A 139 -18.14 -3.22 13.45
CA ASN A 139 -18.05 -4.68 13.34
C ASN A 139 -16.81 -5.20 14.10
N PRO A 140 -16.72 -6.52 14.36
CA PRO A 140 -15.64 -7.10 15.17
C PRO A 140 -14.26 -7.08 14.49
N TRP A 141 -14.17 -6.75 13.20
CA TRP A 141 -12.91 -6.68 12.47
C TRP A 141 -12.32 -5.27 12.45
N ALA A 142 -13.15 -4.23 12.61
CA ALA A 142 -12.70 -2.87 12.69
C ALA A 142 -11.99 -2.64 14.04
N LYS A 143 -10.74 -2.25 14.00
CA LYS A 143 -9.94 -1.90 15.20
C LYS A 143 -9.49 -0.46 15.10
N VAL A 144 -9.97 0.39 15.98
CA VAL A 144 -9.44 1.75 16.12
C VAL A 144 -8.08 1.70 16.80
N VAL A 145 -7.07 2.22 16.11
CA VAL A 145 -5.71 2.34 16.62
C VAL A 145 -5.53 3.75 17.14
N GLN A 146 -5.18 3.87 18.41
CA GLN A 146 -4.97 5.15 19.07
C GLN A 146 -3.97 6.03 18.30
N ASN A 147 -4.23 7.33 18.22
CA ASN A 147 -3.34 8.27 17.53
C ASN A 147 -2.13 8.63 18.41
N ASP A 148 -1.38 7.60 18.77
CA ASP A 148 -0.08 7.63 19.44
C ASP A 148 0.99 7.14 18.47
N ARG A 149 2.19 7.72 18.52
CA ARG A 149 3.29 7.39 17.60
C ARG A 149 3.71 5.92 17.72
N GLU A 150 3.98 5.46 18.93
CA GLU A 150 4.52 4.11 19.17
C GLU A 150 3.49 3.03 18.86
N ILE A 151 2.24 3.26 19.25
CA ILE A 151 1.12 2.36 18.97
C ILE A 151 0.87 2.30 17.45
N THR A 152 0.80 3.46 16.79
CA THR A 152 0.58 3.54 15.33
C THR A 152 1.66 2.79 14.56
N MET A 153 2.94 2.96 14.92
CA MET A 153 4.05 2.30 14.23
C MET A 153 4.03 0.79 14.39
N ARG A 154 3.50 0.28 15.49
CA ARG A 154 3.40 -1.17 15.74
C ARG A 154 2.15 -1.81 15.18
N GLU A 155 1.01 -1.12 15.22
CA GLU A 155 -0.30 -1.72 14.97
C GLU A 155 -0.94 -1.33 13.64
N LEU A 156 -0.59 -0.16 13.07
CA LEU A 156 -1.19 0.35 11.83
C LEU A 156 -0.28 0.07 10.60
N THR A 157 0.21 -1.16 10.48
CA THR A 157 1.08 -1.56 9.36
C THR A 157 0.59 -2.84 8.70
N PRO A 158 0.88 -3.05 7.41
CA PRO A 158 0.60 -4.32 6.74
C PRO A 158 1.18 -5.53 7.46
N ALA A 159 2.38 -5.40 8.04
CA ALA A 159 3.04 -6.48 8.77
C ALA A 159 2.27 -6.90 10.03
N ALA A 160 1.69 -5.94 10.75
CA ALA A 160 0.95 -6.20 11.98
C ALA A 160 -0.34 -7.01 11.76
N VAL A 161 -0.97 -6.86 10.60
CA VAL A 161 -2.29 -7.46 10.33
C VAL A 161 -2.27 -8.59 9.32
N THR A 162 -1.11 -8.86 8.70
CA THR A 162 -0.97 -9.99 7.76
C THR A 162 -1.35 -11.30 8.43
N GLY A 163 -2.28 -12.06 7.82
CA GLY A 163 -2.78 -13.33 8.35
C GLY A 163 -3.92 -13.22 9.35
N THR A 164 -4.40 -12.00 9.63
CA THR A 164 -5.60 -11.75 10.46
C THR A 164 -6.77 -11.25 9.63
N LEU A 165 -7.95 -11.16 10.24
CA LEU A 165 -9.14 -10.49 9.67
C LEU A 165 -9.27 -9.05 10.17
N THR A 166 -8.34 -8.56 10.97
CA THR A 166 -8.39 -7.21 11.54
C THR A 166 -8.19 -6.16 10.45
N THR A 167 -9.06 -5.18 10.45
CA THR A 167 -8.97 -3.95 9.64
C THR A 167 -8.66 -2.78 10.56
N PRO A 168 -7.38 -2.42 10.75
CA PRO A 168 -7.03 -1.32 11.63
C PRO A 168 -7.33 0.01 10.95
N VAL A 169 -7.90 0.93 11.73
CA VAL A 169 -8.17 2.32 11.32
C VAL A 169 -7.52 3.24 12.34
N GLY A 170 -6.69 4.14 11.91
CA GLY A 170 -5.99 5.04 12.82
C GLY A 170 -5.55 6.32 12.13
N ARG A 171 -4.79 7.15 12.85
CA ARG A 171 -4.36 8.47 12.37
C ARG A 171 -5.52 9.41 12.06
N LEU A 172 -6.65 9.22 12.77
CA LEU A 172 -7.81 10.10 12.66
C LEU A 172 -7.47 11.50 13.16
N ARG A 173 -7.75 12.50 12.33
CA ARG A 173 -7.53 13.93 12.65
C ARG A 173 -8.38 14.81 11.74
N LYS A 174 -8.69 15.99 12.19
CA LYS A 174 -9.25 17.09 11.38
C LYS A 174 -8.14 17.96 10.80
#